data_2fc3d29cf2d0103630f128f056771b26
#
_entry.id   2fc3d29cf2d0103630f128f056771b26
#
_cell.length_a   1.000
_cell.length_b   1.000
_cell.length_c   1.000
_cell.angle_alpha   90.00
_cell.angle_beta   90.00
_cell.angle_gamma   90.00
#
_symmetry.space_group_name_H-M   'P 1'
#
loop_
_entity.id
_entity.type
_entity.pdbx_description
1 polymer ?
#
loop_
_entity_poly.entity_id
_entity_poly.type
_entity_poly.pdbx_seq_one_letter_code
_entity_poly.pdbx_strand_id
1 'polypeptide(L)'
;MGLTQILQNSQITLPNPHLNSLSKITTTNKKIDSNSLPTMSEVMEASKAQKIHLQLQTLGPFFRIAAKSLETQNELGRAEGLIRVWFGGRVLHLDSIRLRRETLGMERSIFGIGLFIGAVAIRYGYERGCGSAELLAINDSELYHSKLVRFYKRIGFKVVHEVTGSSIGDLAHMLVWGGIGTRMDANITELLLKWCTRFKSPN
;
A
#
# COMPACT_ATOMS: atom_id res chain seq x y z
N MET A 1 29.51 -43.87 -22.45
CA MET A 1 28.44 -44.09 -23.44
C MET A 1 27.41 -43.02 -23.15
N GLY A 2 27.36 -41.88 -23.75
CA GLY A 2 27.36 -41.50 -25.15
C GLY A 2 25.93 -41.42 -25.64
N LEU A 3 25.42 -40.22 -25.74
CA LEU A 3 24.53 -39.83 -26.83
C LEU A 3 24.46 -38.31 -26.91
N THR A 4 25.22 -37.87 -27.85
CA THR A 4 25.36 -36.52 -28.40
C THR A 4 24.29 -36.31 -29.48
N GLN A 5 23.89 -35.06 -29.67
CA GLN A 5 23.30 -34.42 -30.86
C GLN A 5 21.83 -34.71 -31.18
N ILE A 6 21.04 -33.62 -31.26
CA ILE A 6 20.63 -33.05 -32.57
C ILE A 6 20.31 -31.57 -32.39
N LEU A 7 21.19 -30.75 -32.95
CA LEU A 7 20.91 -29.35 -33.35
C LEU A 7 20.31 -29.38 -34.74
N GLN A 8 19.18 -28.77 -34.96
CA GLN A 8 18.85 -28.24 -36.29
C GLN A 8 18.02 -26.97 -36.21
N ASN A 9 18.69 -25.94 -36.65
CA ASN A 9 18.25 -24.65 -37.20
C ASN A 9 16.77 -24.55 -37.61
N SER A 10 16.13 -23.49 -37.09
CA SER A 10 15.08 -22.78 -37.80
C SER A 10 15.31 -21.30 -37.62
N GLN A 11 15.88 -20.67 -38.62
CA GLN A 11 15.94 -19.21 -38.79
C GLN A 11 14.50 -18.73 -39.01
N ILE A 12 13.97 -17.96 -38.07
CA ILE A 12 12.76 -17.16 -38.27
C ILE A 12 13.21 -15.72 -38.51
N THR A 13 13.10 -15.31 -39.77
CA THR A 13 13.30 -13.94 -40.24
C THR A 13 12.19 -13.08 -39.67
N LEU A 14 12.56 -12.12 -38.81
CA LEU A 14 11.64 -11.07 -38.35
C LEU A 14 11.53 -9.98 -39.41
N PRO A 15 10.33 -9.52 -39.79
CA PRO A 15 10.16 -8.35 -40.62
C PRO A 15 10.40 -7.08 -39.80
N ASN A 16 11.20 -6.18 -40.34
CA ASN A 16 11.45 -4.83 -39.87
C ASN A 16 10.11 -4.05 -39.83
N PRO A 17 9.70 -3.47 -38.69
CA PRO A 17 8.67 -2.45 -38.73
C PRO A 17 9.34 -1.07 -38.86
N HIS A 18 8.92 -0.36 -39.87
CA HIS A 18 9.20 1.02 -40.17
C HIS A 18 9.14 1.94 -38.93
N LEU A 19 10.19 2.75 -38.76
CA LEU A 19 10.14 3.99 -37.98
C LEU A 19 9.07 4.89 -38.61
N ASN A 20 7.98 5.13 -37.89
CA ASN A 20 7.28 6.41 -37.94
C ASN A 20 6.18 6.47 -36.88
N SER A 21 6.36 7.37 -36.02
CA SER A 21 5.48 8.22 -35.22
C SER A 21 5.87 8.22 -33.74
N LEU A 22 6.73 9.17 -33.38
CA LEU A 22 6.73 9.76 -32.04
C LEU A 22 5.38 10.44 -31.83
N SER A 23 4.39 9.69 -31.37
CA SER A 23 3.20 10.29 -30.81
C SER A 23 3.60 10.81 -29.41
N LYS A 24 3.61 12.13 -29.29
CA LYS A 24 3.69 12.87 -28.03
C LYS A 24 2.75 12.21 -27.02
N ILE A 25 3.33 11.58 -25.99
CA ILE A 25 2.58 11.26 -24.78
C ILE A 25 2.31 12.60 -24.09
N THR A 26 1.21 13.20 -24.45
CA THR A 26 0.65 14.33 -23.73
C THR A 26 0.20 13.79 -22.39
N THR A 27 1.04 13.99 -21.37
CA THR A 27 0.65 13.78 -19.98
C THR A 27 -0.46 14.79 -19.69
N THR A 28 -1.70 14.40 -19.93
CA THR A 28 -2.87 15.17 -19.49
C THR A 28 -2.85 15.08 -17.95
N ASN A 29 -2.29 16.12 -17.33
CA ASN A 29 -2.54 16.44 -15.93
C ASN A 29 -4.04 16.74 -15.77
N LYS A 30 -4.85 15.68 -15.73
CA LYS A 30 -6.24 15.78 -15.34
C LYS A 30 -6.23 16.24 -13.89
N LYS A 31 -6.48 17.54 -13.68
CA LYS A 31 -6.63 18.13 -12.34
C LYS A 31 -7.73 17.32 -11.66
N ILE A 32 -7.34 16.45 -10.74
CA ILE A 32 -8.28 15.61 -10.00
C ILE A 32 -9.08 16.58 -9.15
N ASP A 33 -10.38 16.61 -9.39
CA ASP A 33 -11.28 17.42 -8.58
C ASP A 33 -11.21 16.92 -7.13
N SER A 34 -10.78 17.78 -6.21
CA SER A 34 -10.65 17.44 -4.79
C SER A 34 -11.96 16.94 -4.20
N ASN A 35 -13.10 17.36 -4.78
CA ASN A 35 -14.43 16.89 -4.43
C ASN A 35 -14.69 15.42 -4.83
N SER A 36 -13.86 14.82 -5.68
CA SER A 36 -13.99 13.41 -6.07
C SER A 36 -13.39 12.45 -5.04
N LEU A 37 -12.54 12.94 -4.13
CA LEU A 37 -11.86 12.13 -3.13
C LEU A 37 -12.67 12.09 -1.82
N PRO A 38 -12.74 10.94 -1.12
CA PRO A 38 -13.43 10.83 0.16
C PRO A 38 -12.70 11.68 1.22
N THR A 39 -13.48 12.36 2.03
CA THR A 39 -13.00 13.13 3.18
C THR A 39 -12.68 12.20 4.35
N MET A 40 -11.93 12.68 5.34
CA MET A 40 -11.71 11.95 6.59
C MET A 40 -13.03 11.63 7.29
N SER A 41 -13.98 12.58 7.29
CA SER A 41 -15.30 12.41 7.90
C SER A 41 -16.09 11.27 7.25
N GLU A 42 -16.12 11.22 5.92
CA GLU A 42 -16.81 10.14 5.18
C GLU A 42 -16.22 8.75 5.51
N VAL A 43 -14.89 8.64 5.60
CA VAL A 43 -14.25 7.38 6.00
C VAL A 43 -14.63 6.97 7.43
N MET A 44 -14.65 7.94 8.36
CA MET A 44 -15.03 7.71 9.75
C MET A 44 -16.52 7.32 9.87
N GLU A 45 -17.42 7.97 9.15
CA GLU A 45 -18.84 7.64 9.16
C GLU A 45 -19.11 6.25 8.52
N ALA A 46 -18.45 5.93 7.39
CA ALA A 46 -18.55 4.62 6.79
C ALA A 46 -18.09 3.50 7.75
N SER A 47 -17.07 3.76 8.58
CA SER A 47 -16.60 2.82 9.58
C SER A 47 -17.62 2.61 10.71
N LYS A 48 -18.30 3.67 11.17
CA LYS A 48 -19.34 3.59 12.18
C LYS A 48 -20.55 2.76 11.71
N ALA A 49 -20.91 2.88 10.43
CA ALA A 49 -21.94 2.04 9.82
C ALA A 49 -21.59 0.55 9.88
N GLN A 50 -20.30 0.21 9.97
CA GLN A 50 -19.79 -1.14 10.19
C GLN A 50 -19.53 -1.47 11.67
N LYS A 51 -20.02 -0.63 12.61
CA LYS A 51 -19.83 -0.75 14.06
C LYS A 51 -18.34 -0.66 14.49
N ILE A 52 -17.53 0.08 13.72
CA ILE A 52 -16.10 0.30 13.96
C ILE A 52 -15.92 1.77 14.31
N HIS A 53 -15.28 2.04 15.44
CA HIS A 53 -14.79 3.36 15.82
C HIS A 53 -13.31 3.48 15.45
N LEU A 54 -12.99 4.44 14.57
CA LEU A 54 -11.61 4.76 14.18
C LEU A 54 -11.15 5.99 14.96
N GLN A 55 -9.95 5.90 15.49
CA GLN A 55 -9.30 6.98 16.22
C GLN A 55 -7.91 7.24 15.63
N LEU A 56 -7.68 8.46 15.14
CA LEU A 56 -6.36 8.93 14.71
C LEU A 56 -5.74 9.76 15.83
N GLN A 57 -4.54 9.40 16.23
CA GLN A 57 -3.70 10.15 17.19
C GLN A 57 -2.40 10.54 16.49
N THR A 58 -1.92 11.77 16.75
CA THR A 58 -0.69 12.28 16.15
C THR A 58 0.20 12.91 17.20
N LEU A 59 1.53 12.68 17.06
CA LEU A 59 2.55 13.29 17.92
C LEU A 59 3.75 13.66 17.04
N GLY A 60 3.89 14.94 16.72
CA GLY A 60 4.90 15.41 15.77
C GLY A 60 4.72 14.74 14.40
N PRO A 61 5.76 14.06 13.87
CA PRO A 61 5.66 13.35 12.60
C PRO A 61 4.93 11.99 12.73
N PHE A 62 4.81 11.44 13.93
CA PHE A 62 4.25 10.12 14.19
C PHE A 62 2.72 10.15 14.21
N PHE A 63 2.13 9.03 13.80
CA PHE A 63 0.70 8.81 13.91
C PHE A 63 0.40 7.38 14.35
N ARG A 64 -0.74 7.23 15.00
CA ARG A 64 -1.35 5.95 15.36
C ARG A 64 -2.83 5.99 15.00
N ILE A 65 -3.31 4.94 14.37
CA ILE A 65 -4.72 4.73 14.07
C ILE A 65 -5.16 3.47 14.80
N ALA A 66 -6.19 3.58 15.64
CA ALA A 66 -6.80 2.46 16.31
C ALA A 66 -8.22 2.25 15.80
N ALA A 67 -8.58 0.99 15.53
CA ALA A 67 -9.92 0.56 15.23
C ALA A 67 -10.47 -0.19 16.44
N LYS A 68 -11.63 0.24 16.98
CA LYS A 68 -12.30 -0.37 18.12
C LYS A 68 -13.70 -0.81 17.71
N SER A 69 -14.20 -1.89 18.29
CA SER A 69 -15.60 -2.27 18.17
C SER A 69 -16.47 -1.26 18.93
N LEU A 70 -17.54 -0.77 18.31
CA LEU A 70 -18.53 0.05 19.01
C LEU A 70 -19.38 -0.77 20.00
N GLU A 71 -19.46 -2.08 19.80
CA GLU A 71 -20.25 -2.96 20.66
C GLU A 71 -19.48 -3.38 21.91
N THR A 72 -18.23 -3.83 21.73
CA THR A 72 -17.42 -4.41 22.82
C THR A 72 -16.35 -3.48 23.37
N GLN A 73 -16.10 -2.34 22.70
CA GLN A 73 -15.01 -1.40 22.97
C GLN A 73 -13.61 -2.00 22.85
N ASN A 74 -13.49 -3.25 22.43
CA ASN A 74 -12.22 -3.91 22.21
C ASN A 74 -11.52 -3.34 20.99
N GLU A 75 -10.18 -3.23 21.07
CA GLU A 75 -9.35 -2.90 19.91
C GLU A 75 -9.37 -4.07 18.92
N LEU A 76 -9.77 -3.78 17.69
CA LEU A 76 -9.84 -4.74 16.58
C LEU A 76 -8.55 -4.76 15.76
N GLY A 77 -7.84 -3.63 15.75
CA GLY A 77 -6.59 -3.48 15.04
C GLY A 77 -6.05 -2.06 15.13
N ARG A 78 -4.80 -1.89 14.71
CA ARG A 78 -4.14 -0.59 14.68
C ARG A 78 -3.12 -0.50 13.57
N ALA A 79 -2.81 0.73 13.15
CA ALA A 79 -1.64 1.05 12.35
C ALA A 79 -0.82 2.14 13.03
N GLU A 80 0.47 2.09 12.82
CA GLU A 80 1.44 3.08 13.28
C GLU A 80 2.34 3.47 12.12
N GLY A 81 2.82 4.71 12.14
CA GLY A 81 3.70 5.20 11.11
C GLY A 81 4.11 6.65 11.34
N LEU A 82 4.75 7.23 10.36
CA LEU A 82 5.20 8.63 10.43
C LEU A 82 5.19 9.30 9.06
N ILE A 83 5.17 10.63 9.08
CA ILE A 83 5.41 11.46 7.91
C ILE A 83 6.91 11.75 7.82
N ARG A 84 7.55 11.24 6.78
CA ARG A 84 8.96 11.53 6.48
C ARG A 84 9.06 12.68 5.50
N VAL A 85 10.03 13.56 5.74
CA VAL A 85 10.40 14.61 4.78
C VAL A 85 11.68 14.18 4.07
N TRP A 86 11.63 14.17 2.75
CA TRP A 86 12.74 13.78 1.90
C TRP A 86 12.96 14.80 0.79
N PHE A 87 14.07 14.75 0.05
CA PHE A 87 14.37 15.68 -1.03
C PHE A 87 13.29 15.73 -2.13
N GLY A 88 12.52 14.65 -2.30
CA GLY A 88 11.39 14.56 -3.24
C GLY A 88 10.02 14.93 -2.66
N GLY A 89 9.96 15.43 -1.42
CA GLY A 89 8.71 15.80 -0.76
C GLY A 89 8.40 15.01 0.50
N ARG A 90 7.12 14.95 0.85
CA ARG A 90 6.65 14.21 2.03
C ARG A 90 6.19 12.81 1.64
N VAL A 91 6.55 11.84 2.45
CA VAL A 91 6.22 10.42 2.28
C VAL A 91 5.51 9.92 3.52
N LEU A 92 4.39 9.25 3.34
CA LEU A 92 3.69 8.52 4.39
C LEU A 92 4.39 7.17 4.58
N HIS A 93 5.09 7.01 5.69
CA HIS A 93 5.74 5.76 6.07
C HIS A 93 4.81 4.96 6.98
N LEU A 94 4.35 3.80 6.51
CA LEU A 94 3.55 2.85 7.27
C LEU A 94 4.48 1.83 7.93
N ASP A 95 4.70 1.99 9.22
CA ASP A 95 5.61 1.14 9.99
C ASP A 95 4.99 -0.22 10.31
N SER A 96 3.75 -0.22 10.79
CA SER A 96 3.05 -1.46 11.10
C SER A 96 1.53 -1.35 10.92
N ILE A 97 0.92 -2.47 10.49
CA ILE A 97 -0.52 -2.69 10.55
C ILE A 97 -0.75 -4.01 11.26
N ARG A 98 -1.43 -3.98 12.40
CA ARG A 98 -1.71 -5.16 13.23
C ARG A 98 -3.21 -5.32 13.39
N LEU A 99 -3.72 -6.50 13.09
CA LEU A 99 -5.10 -6.89 13.35
C LEU A 99 -5.11 -7.95 14.45
N ARG A 100 -6.10 -7.90 15.36
CA ARG A 100 -6.20 -8.91 16.41
C ARG A 100 -6.65 -10.25 15.83
N ARG A 101 -6.15 -11.36 16.39
CA ARG A 101 -6.48 -12.73 15.95
C ARG A 101 -7.97 -13.02 16.04
N GLU A 102 -8.64 -12.51 17.06
CA GLU A 102 -10.08 -12.66 17.27
C GLU A 102 -10.92 -12.10 16.10
N THR A 103 -10.35 -11.11 15.38
CA THR A 103 -10.99 -10.55 14.20
C THR A 103 -10.66 -11.33 12.92
N LEU A 104 -9.65 -12.19 12.92
CA LEU A 104 -9.22 -12.95 11.74
C LEU A 104 -10.18 -14.11 11.39
N GLY A 105 -11.05 -14.55 12.32
CA GLY A 105 -12.08 -15.56 12.10
C GLY A 105 -13.41 -15.02 11.59
N MET A 106 -13.61 -13.70 11.57
CA MET A 106 -14.82 -13.07 11.05
C MET A 106 -14.64 -12.73 9.56
N GLU A 107 -15.63 -12.94 8.72
CA GLU A 107 -15.61 -12.59 7.28
C GLU A 107 -15.29 -11.11 7.01
N ARG A 108 -15.37 -10.26 8.04
CA ARG A 108 -15.07 -8.82 8.02
C ARG A 108 -13.60 -8.46 8.29
N SER A 109 -12.70 -9.44 8.48
CA SER A 109 -11.48 -9.21 9.24
C SER A 109 -10.39 -8.38 8.52
N ILE A 110 -9.71 -8.95 7.55
CA ILE A 110 -8.52 -8.29 6.97
C ILE A 110 -8.92 -7.26 5.93
N PHE A 111 -9.94 -7.57 5.12
CA PHE A 111 -10.38 -6.70 4.04
C PHE A 111 -11.30 -5.55 4.51
N GLY A 112 -11.99 -5.71 5.64
CA GLY A 112 -12.81 -4.65 6.23
C GLY A 112 -11.99 -3.71 7.11
N ILE A 113 -11.53 -4.19 8.26
CA ILE A 113 -10.85 -3.37 9.27
C ILE A 113 -9.53 -2.81 8.75
N GLY A 114 -8.72 -3.63 8.09
CA GLY A 114 -7.44 -3.19 7.50
C GLY A 114 -7.62 -2.13 6.43
N LEU A 115 -8.67 -2.21 5.61
CA LEU A 115 -8.98 -1.18 4.62
C LEU A 115 -9.42 0.14 5.23
N PHE A 116 -10.22 0.12 6.32
CA PHE A 116 -10.61 1.34 7.03
C PHE A 116 -9.39 2.02 7.68
N ILE A 117 -8.55 1.24 8.37
CA ILE A 117 -7.31 1.75 8.96
C ILE A 117 -6.39 2.33 7.87
N GLY A 118 -6.23 1.60 6.76
CA GLY A 118 -5.44 2.05 5.61
C GLY A 118 -6.01 3.32 4.97
N ALA A 119 -7.33 3.42 4.81
CA ALA A 119 -7.99 4.60 4.26
C ALA A 119 -7.74 5.85 5.11
N VAL A 120 -7.83 5.73 6.44
CA VAL A 120 -7.50 6.84 7.38
C VAL A 120 -6.03 7.23 7.25
N ALA A 121 -5.11 6.25 7.18
CA ALA A 121 -3.68 6.54 7.02
C ALA A 121 -3.38 7.27 5.71
N ILE A 122 -3.93 6.77 4.59
CA ILE A 122 -3.73 7.38 3.26
C ILE A 122 -4.36 8.77 3.19
N ARG A 123 -5.58 8.94 3.74
CA ARG A 123 -6.24 10.25 3.80
C ARG A 123 -5.43 11.24 4.65
N TYR A 124 -4.95 10.82 5.81
CA TYR A 124 -4.07 11.62 6.66
C TYR A 124 -2.79 12.03 5.92
N GLY A 125 -2.12 11.08 5.25
CA GLY A 125 -0.95 11.38 4.43
C GLY A 125 -1.24 12.41 3.33
N TYR A 126 -2.37 12.29 2.64
CA TYR A 126 -2.81 13.24 1.64
C TYR A 126 -3.00 14.66 2.23
N GLU A 127 -3.68 14.78 3.37
CA GLU A 127 -3.90 16.04 4.07
C GLU A 127 -2.59 16.69 4.59
N ARG A 128 -1.58 15.85 4.86
CA ARG A 128 -0.22 16.29 5.21
C ARG A 128 0.66 16.62 4.00
N GLY A 129 0.13 16.53 2.79
CA GLY A 129 0.84 16.83 1.54
C GLY A 129 1.86 15.75 1.14
N CYS A 130 1.66 14.49 1.55
CA CYS A 130 2.46 13.38 1.07
C CYS A 130 2.08 13.04 -0.37
N GLY A 131 3.09 12.89 -1.24
CA GLY A 131 2.89 12.43 -2.62
C GLY A 131 2.85 10.91 -2.74
N SER A 132 3.53 10.21 -1.84
CA SER A 132 3.63 8.75 -1.84
C SER A 132 3.43 8.16 -0.45
N ALA A 133 3.06 6.89 -0.42
CA ALA A 133 3.06 6.03 0.75
C ALA A 133 4.05 4.89 0.53
N GLU A 134 4.77 4.50 1.58
CA GLU A 134 5.70 3.38 1.57
C GLU A 134 5.45 2.44 2.74
N LEU A 135 5.75 1.16 2.56
CA LEU A 135 5.65 0.13 3.59
C LEU A 135 6.63 -1.02 3.32
N LEU A 136 6.87 -1.82 4.35
CA LEU A 136 7.53 -3.11 4.23
C LEU A 136 6.50 -4.24 4.42
N ALA A 137 6.34 -5.08 3.41
CA ALA A 137 5.67 -6.37 3.57
C ALA A 137 6.64 -7.34 4.24
N ILE A 138 6.54 -7.48 5.58
CA ILE A 138 7.47 -8.28 6.39
C ILE A 138 7.43 -9.75 5.97
N ASN A 139 8.60 -10.41 5.98
CA ASN A 139 8.77 -11.82 5.69
C ASN A 139 9.04 -12.62 6.97
N ASP A 140 8.02 -12.74 7.83
CA ASP A 140 8.07 -13.61 9.01
C ASP A 140 7.80 -15.08 8.64
N SER A 141 7.07 -15.32 7.55
CA SER A 141 6.73 -16.62 7.02
C SER A 141 6.41 -16.49 5.53
N GLU A 142 7.00 -17.33 4.71
CA GLU A 142 6.87 -17.28 3.25
C GLU A 142 5.42 -17.26 2.76
N LEU A 143 4.56 -18.07 3.39
CA LEU A 143 3.13 -18.13 3.04
C LEU A 143 2.40 -16.83 3.36
N TYR A 144 2.66 -16.24 4.52
CA TYR A 144 2.04 -14.96 4.92
C TYR A 144 2.61 -13.80 4.13
N HIS A 145 3.91 -13.77 3.89
CA HIS A 145 4.58 -12.77 3.07
C HIS A 145 3.99 -12.72 1.65
N SER A 146 3.87 -13.87 0.99
CA SER A 146 3.27 -13.95 -0.36
C SER A 146 1.84 -13.41 -0.40
N LYS A 147 1.02 -13.71 0.63
CA LYS A 147 -0.35 -13.17 0.76
C LYS A 147 -0.34 -11.66 0.97
N LEU A 148 0.57 -11.17 1.79
CA LEU A 148 0.70 -9.76 2.14
C LEU A 148 1.15 -8.92 0.93
N VAL A 149 2.18 -9.37 0.21
CA VAL A 149 2.64 -8.75 -1.04
C VAL A 149 1.51 -8.71 -2.08
N ARG A 150 0.77 -9.81 -2.24
CA ARG A 150 -0.38 -9.89 -3.16
C ARG A 150 -1.49 -8.93 -2.77
N PHE A 151 -1.79 -8.82 -1.47
CA PHE A 151 -2.76 -7.87 -0.95
C PHE A 151 -2.35 -6.43 -1.28
N TYR A 152 -1.11 -6.03 -0.96
CA TYR A 152 -0.63 -4.67 -1.22
C TYR A 152 -0.57 -4.36 -2.72
N LYS A 153 -0.15 -5.31 -3.57
CA LYS A 153 -0.24 -5.14 -5.04
C LYS A 153 -1.67 -4.89 -5.51
N ARG A 154 -2.66 -5.61 -4.96
CA ARG A 154 -4.08 -5.44 -5.31
C ARG A 154 -4.58 -4.04 -4.96
N ILE A 155 -4.19 -3.48 -3.83
CA ILE A 155 -4.59 -2.12 -3.44
C ILE A 155 -3.78 -1.01 -4.13
N GLY A 156 -2.74 -1.34 -4.86
CA GLY A 156 -2.04 -0.38 -5.72
C GLY A 156 -0.60 -0.09 -5.36
N PHE A 157 -0.05 -0.77 -4.35
CA PHE A 157 1.38 -0.69 -4.06
C PHE A 157 2.19 -1.46 -5.11
N LYS A 158 3.35 -0.92 -5.44
CA LYS A 158 4.33 -1.50 -6.36
C LYS A 158 5.54 -1.96 -5.56
N VAL A 159 6.10 -3.11 -5.92
CA VAL A 159 7.36 -3.59 -5.35
C VAL A 159 8.50 -2.68 -5.79
N VAL A 160 9.30 -2.24 -4.84
CA VAL A 160 10.52 -1.45 -5.10
C VAL A 160 11.74 -2.36 -5.07
N HIS A 161 11.96 -3.06 -3.96
CA HIS A 161 13.03 -4.07 -3.83
C HIS A 161 12.75 -5.00 -2.64
N GLU A 162 13.50 -6.09 -2.59
CA GLU A 162 13.49 -7.00 -1.46
C GLU A 162 14.61 -6.65 -0.48
N VAL A 163 14.27 -6.52 0.80
CA VAL A 163 15.20 -6.31 1.91
C VAL A 163 15.52 -7.67 2.50
N THR A 164 16.70 -8.19 2.18
CA THR A 164 17.09 -9.57 2.56
C THR A 164 18.08 -9.62 3.72
N GLY A 165 18.70 -8.49 4.07
CA GLY A 165 19.75 -8.42 5.07
C GLY A 165 21.11 -8.98 4.61
N SER A 166 21.23 -9.34 3.33
CA SER A 166 22.44 -9.96 2.78
C SER A 166 23.52 -8.96 2.36
N SER A 167 23.17 -7.67 2.29
CA SER A 167 24.11 -6.60 1.92
C SER A 167 24.23 -5.53 3.00
N ILE A 168 25.35 -4.77 2.99
CA ILE A 168 25.55 -3.64 3.92
C ILE A 168 24.46 -2.57 3.70
N GLY A 169 23.98 -2.38 2.47
CA GLY A 169 22.86 -1.50 2.16
C GLY A 169 21.54 -1.98 2.81
N ASP A 170 21.32 -3.28 2.86
CA ASP A 170 20.15 -3.88 3.49
C ASP A 170 20.13 -3.68 5.00
N LEU A 171 21.29 -3.62 5.67
CA LEU A 171 21.35 -3.37 7.13
C LEU A 171 20.76 -2.00 7.48
N ALA A 172 21.05 -0.95 6.69
CA ALA A 172 20.44 0.36 6.88
C ALA A 172 18.92 0.31 6.66
N HIS A 173 18.47 -0.44 5.66
CA HIS A 173 17.04 -0.67 5.40
C HIS A 173 16.39 -1.47 6.54
N MET A 174 17.04 -2.52 7.05
CA MET A 174 16.53 -3.30 8.19
C MET A 174 16.36 -2.46 9.45
N LEU A 175 17.28 -1.54 9.72
CA LEU A 175 17.17 -0.60 10.86
C LEU A 175 15.98 0.36 10.70
N VAL A 176 15.71 0.80 9.47
CA VAL A 176 14.59 1.70 9.17
C VAL A 176 13.25 0.96 9.20
N TRP A 177 13.23 -0.30 8.74
CA TRP A 177 12.00 -1.08 8.51
C TRP A 177 11.75 -2.14 9.58
N GLY A 178 12.69 -2.37 10.50
CA GLY A 178 12.54 -3.31 11.60
C GLY A 178 12.56 -4.79 11.20
N GLY A 179 12.99 -5.13 9.98
CA GLY A 179 13.03 -6.52 9.55
C GLY A 179 13.35 -6.73 8.08
N ILE A 180 13.27 -7.98 7.63
CA ILE A 180 13.39 -8.40 6.23
C ILE A 180 12.01 -8.46 5.56
N GLY A 181 11.94 -8.24 4.26
CA GLY A 181 10.67 -8.29 3.52
C GLY A 181 10.73 -7.57 2.18
N THR A 182 9.58 -7.32 1.59
CA THR A 182 9.46 -6.60 0.33
C THR A 182 9.05 -5.15 0.59
N ARG A 183 9.94 -4.20 0.26
CA ARG A 183 9.60 -2.78 0.28
C ARG A 183 8.69 -2.46 -0.89
N MET A 184 7.62 -1.74 -0.58
CA MET A 184 6.60 -1.36 -1.56
C MET A 184 6.23 0.11 -1.38
N ASP A 185 5.91 0.78 -2.48
CA ASP A 185 5.41 2.15 -2.49
C ASP A 185 4.21 2.33 -3.41
N ALA A 186 3.49 3.43 -3.22
CA ALA A 186 2.34 3.80 -4.02
C ALA A 186 2.13 5.31 -4.02
N ASN A 187 1.51 5.83 -5.08
CA ASN A 187 1.03 7.20 -5.13
C ASN A 187 -0.23 7.35 -4.25
N ILE A 188 -0.23 8.33 -3.34
CA ILE A 188 -1.33 8.53 -2.39
C ILE A 188 -2.64 8.88 -3.08
N THR A 189 -2.61 9.73 -4.10
CA THR A 189 -3.82 10.13 -4.82
C THR A 189 -4.44 8.95 -5.59
N GLU A 190 -3.59 8.11 -6.19
CA GLU A 190 -4.06 6.88 -6.85
C GLU A 190 -4.71 5.91 -5.86
N LEU A 191 -4.14 5.76 -4.65
CA LEU A 191 -4.73 4.94 -3.61
C LEU A 191 -6.09 5.46 -3.14
N LEU A 192 -6.23 6.77 -2.97
CA LEU A 192 -7.50 7.40 -2.61
C LEU A 192 -8.56 7.17 -3.68
N LEU A 193 -8.21 7.37 -4.94
CA LEU A 193 -9.13 7.15 -6.06
C LEU A 193 -9.53 5.68 -6.20
N LYS A 194 -8.57 4.78 -6.10
CA LYS A 194 -8.82 3.36 -6.35
C LYS A 194 -9.58 2.66 -5.24
N TRP A 195 -9.28 3.01 -3.98
CA TRP A 195 -9.74 2.22 -2.83
C TRP A 195 -10.63 2.98 -1.88
N CYS A 196 -10.41 4.27 -1.71
CA CYS A 196 -11.14 5.05 -0.72
C CYS A 196 -12.45 5.62 -1.26
N THR A 197 -12.65 5.72 -2.58
CA THR A 197 -13.91 6.20 -3.18
C THR A 197 -15.14 5.42 -2.74
N ARG A 198 -14.98 4.16 -2.36
CA ARG A 198 -16.06 3.34 -1.77
C ARG A 198 -16.61 3.86 -0.43
N PHE A 199 -15.85 4.72 0.24
CA PHE A 199 -16.26 5.34 1.50
C PHE A 199 -16.91 6.71 1.30
N LYS A 200 -17.01 7.17 0.06
CA LYS A 200 -17.70 8.40 -0.26
C LYS A 200 -19.20 8.22 -0.08
N SER A 201 -19.82 9.17 0.60
CA SER A 201 -21.28 9.20 0.72
C SER A 201 -21.91 9.37 -0.66
N PRO A 202 -22.99 8.65 -1.00
CA PRO A 202 -23.77 8.96 -2.19
C PRO A 202 -24.34 10.39 -2.03
N ASN A 203 -24.11 11.22 -3.05
CA ASN A 203 -24.72 12.55 -3.11
C ASN A 203 -26.22 12.43 -3.33
#